data_72b171b949c56b1f1ccd6c2bef9eb898
#
_entry.id   72b171b949c56b1f1ccd6c2bef9eb898
#
_cell.length_a   1.000
_cell.length_b   1.000
_cell.length_c   1.000
_cell.angle_alpha   90.00
_cell.angle_beta   90.00
_cell.angle_gamma   90.00
#
_symmetry.space_group_name_H-M   'P 1'
#
loop_
_entity.id
_entity.type
_entity.pdbx_description
1 polymer ?
#
loop_
_entity_poly.entity_id
_entity_poly.type
_entity_poly.pdbx_seq_one_letter_code
_entity_poly.pdbx_strand_id
1 'polypeptide(L)'
;DMRRGELTEPVSTVYLGGGTPSSLDPRLLDRILAAVGAERAAEVTIEVNPEDVTDSFVSWLGQSPVNRVSMGVQSLDAAELKGVGRCHTPERAIDAARQLARVTDNLSLDLIFGLPGQDLASWRRSLHGVLALSPAHLSAYLLSYEPGTRLWAMREAGKITESPESLAVEMYGALCEATAAAGYEHYEISNYARPGFRSRHNSSYWDLTPYLGLGPGAHSYMSGRRSYNPSDLPGYLRAGGRGFGIIEDETDAERFNDLVVTALRTSRGLSFADCGQRRAAGEKTARRYLADGAMELTAEGRLRISESSWLVSDRILVDFIDA
;
A
#
# COMPACT_ATOMS: atom_id res chain seq x y z
N ASP A 1 -4.48 -20.17 16.37
CA ASP A 1 -3.60 -20.25 15.22
C ASP A 1 -3.79 -21.54 14.39
N MET A 2 -4.95 -21.63 13.78
CA MET A 2 -5.36 -22.85 13.10
C MET A 2 -4.88 -22.94 11.64
N ARG A 3 -4.46 -21.82 11.03
CA ARG A 3 -3.96 -21.78 9.65
C ARG A 3 -2.42 -21.81 9.55
N ARG A 4 -1.70 -21.76 10.67
CA ARG A 4 -0.22 -21.82 10.66
C ARG A 4 0.32 -23.08 9.95
N GLY A 5 -0.42 -24.18 10.01
CA GLY A 5 -0.07 -25.42 9.29
C GLY A 5 -0.16 -25.33 7.75
N GLU A 6 -0.72 -24.24 7.20
CA GLU A 6 -0.76 -24.00 5.77
C GLU A 6 0.58 -23.37 5.26
N LEU A 7 1.40 -22.84 6.18
CA LEU A 7 2.71 -22.28 5.85
C LEU A 7 3.73 -23.42 5.76
N THR A 8 4.27 -23.63 4.58
CA THR A 8 5.29 -24.64 4.31
C THR A 8 6.71 -24.10 4.44
N GLU A 9 6.87 -22.78 4.48
CA GLU A 9 8.15 -22.07 4.57
C GLU A 9 8.17 -21.10 5.75
N PRO A 10 9.35 -20.71 6.25
CA PRO A 10 9.46 -19.67 7.26
C PRO A 10 8.88 -18.34 6.78
N VAL A 11 8.12 -17.67 7.65
CA VAL A 11 7.54 -16.35 7.37
C VAL A 11 8.66 -15.31 7.29
N SER A 12 8.79 -14.65 6.14
CA SER A 12 9.80 -13.60 5.93
C SER A 12 9.29 -12.21 6.31
N THR A 13 7.99 -11.97 6.20
CA THR A 13 7.36 -10.70 6.59
C THR A 13 6.08 -10.93 7.37
N VAL A 14 5.80 -10.05 8.33
CA VAL A 14 4.53 -9.99 9.07
C VAL A 14 3.99 -8.58 8.95
N TYR A 15 2.70 -8.45 8.65
CA TYR A 15 2.03 -7.16 8.53
C TYR A 15 0.76 -7.13 9.39
N LEU A 16 0.75 -6.25 10.37
CA LEU A 16 -0.42 -5.96 11.17
C LEU A 16 -1.14 -4.74 10.60
N GLY A 17 -2.27 -4.96 9.93
CA GLY A 17 -3.03 -3.93 9.25
C GLY A 17 -4.53 -4.17 9.32
N GLY A 18 -5.29 -3.43 8.51
CA GLY A 18 -6.73 -3.55 8.39
C GLY A 18 -7.47 -2.47 9.19
N GLY A 19 -7.97 -2.69 10.37
CA GLY A 19 -8.66 -1.67 11.16
C GLY A 19 -7.70 -0.65 11.77
N THR A 20 -7.44 -0.76 13.06
CA THR A 20 -6.46 0.09 13.76
C THR A 20 -5.67 -0.77 14.74
N PRO A 21 -4.63 -1.47 14.29
CA PRO A 21 -3.84 -2.35 15.17
C PRO A 21 -3.27 -1.63 16.38
N SER A 22 -2.87 -0.37 16.22
CA SER A 22 -2.32 0.45 17.30
C SER A 22 -3.30 0.75 18.45
N SER A 23 -4.60 0.57 18.24
CA SER A 23 -5.62 0.72 19.29
C SER A 23 -5.76 -0.52 20.20
N LEU A 24 -5.11 -1.63 19.86
CA LEU A 24 -5.15 -2.85 20.66
C LEU A 24 -4.26 -2.74 21.91
N ASP A 25 -4.67 -3.45 22.96
CA ASP A 25 -3.80 -3.64 24.13
C ASP A 25 -2.46 -4.27 23.68
N PRO A 26 -1.30 -3.71 24.03
CA PRO A 26 0.01 -4.27 23.69
C PRO A 26 0.16 -5.77 23.99
N ARG A 27 -0.44 -6.26 25.06
CA ARG A 27 -0.43 -7.71 25.40
C ARG A 27 -1.16 -8.57 24.36
N LEU A 28 -2.15 -8.01 23.65
CA LEU A 28 -2.81 -8.72 22.55
C LEU A 28 -1.92 -8.72 21.30
N LEU A 29 -1.24 -7.61 21.03
CA LEU A 29 -0.25 -7.52 19.97
C LEU A 29 0.89 -8.53 20.19
N ASP A 30 1.44 -8.63 21.39
CA ASP A 30 2.48 -9.61 21.74
C ASP A 30 2.01 -11.05 21.48
N ARG A 31 0.77 -11.36 21.86
CA ARG A 31 0.19 -12.70 21.62
C ARG A 31 0.04 -12.99 20.12
N ILE A 32 -0.37 -12.00 19.33
CA ILE A 32 -0.48 -12.15 17.87
C ILE A 32 0.91 -12.36 17.27
N LEU A 33 1.86 -11.49 17.59
CA LEU A 33 3.23 -11.54 17.09
C LEU A 33 3.92 -12.88 17.42
N ALA A 34 3.78 -13.34 18.67
CA ALA A 34 4.29 -14.64 19.07
C ALA A 34 3.60 -15.81 18.33
N ALA A 35 2.27 -15.73 18.14
CA ALA A 35 1.52 -16.77 17.44
C ALA A 35 1.95 -16.94 15.97
N VAL A 36 2.37 -15.87 15.29
CA VAL A 36 2.85 -15.91 13.91
C VAL A 36 4.37 -16.09 13.79
N GLY A 37 5.11 -16.11 14.92
CA GLY A 37 6.56 -16.26 14.93
C GLY A 37 7.29 -15.04 14.39
N ALA A 38 6.78 -13.84 14.68
CA ALA A 38 7.25 -12.57 14.15
C ALA A 38 8.73 -12.26 14.45
N GLU A 39 9.27 -12.78 15.55
CA GLU A 39 10.67 -12.60 15.95
C GLU A 39 11.69 -13.15 14.94
N ARG A 40 11.26 -13.99 14.00
CA ARG A 40 12.09 -14.58 12.94
C ARG A 40 11.94 -13.89 11.60
N ALA A 41 10.94 -12.99 11.47
CA ALA A 41 10.67 -12.31 10.23
C ALA A 41 11.66 -11.16 9.99
N ALA A 42 12.05 -10.98 8.73
CA ALA A 42 12.97 -9.89 8.34
C ALA A 42 12.30 -8.51 8.37
N GLU A 43 10.97 -8.47 8.18
CA GLU A 43 10.17 -7.25 8.29
C GLU A 43 8.89 -7.56 9.07
N VAL A 44 8.66 -6.80 10.14
CA VAL A 44 7.44 -6.84 10.94
C VAL A 44 6.85 -5.43 10.96
N THR A 45 5.75 -5.24 10.22
CA THR A 45 5.10 -3.94 10.08
C THR A 45 3.86 -3.84 10.94
N ILE A 46 3.62 -2.66 11.52
CA ILE A 46 2.36 -2.29 12.16
C ILE A 46 1.83 -0.98 11.59
N GLU A 47 0.52 -0.93 11.29
CA GLU A 47 -0.20 0.31 10.98
C GLU A 47 -0.58 1.05 12.26
N VAL A 48 -0.40 2.38 12.24
CA VAL A 48 -0.59 3.25 13.41
C VAL A 48 -1.36 4.51 13.03
N ASN A 49 -2.30 4.92 13.85
CA ASN A 49 -2.84 6.27 13.78
C ASN A 49 -2.07 7.21 14.70
N PRO A 50 -1.89 8.50 14.33
CA PRO A 50 -1.18 9.47 15.16
C PRO A 50 -1.70 9.58 16.58
N GLU A 51 -3.01 9.50 16.80
CA GLU A 51 -3.65 9.57 18.10
C GLU A 51 -3.27 8.44 19.05
N ASP A 52 -2.90 7.26 18.53
CA ASP A 52 -2.56 6.08 19.33
C ASP A 52 -1.09 6.06 19.77
N VAL A 53 -0.24 6.95 19.24
CA VAL A 53 1.20 7.03 19.57
C VAL A 53 1.38 7.67 20.96
N THR A 54 1.17 6.90 22.01
CA THR A 54 1.41 7.29 23.40
C THR A 54 2.81 6.87 23.87
N ASP A 55 3.31 7.42 24.96
CA ASP A 55 4.61 7.01 25.55
C ASP A 55 4.64 5.52 25.86
N SER A 56 3.52 4.96 26.32
CA SER A 56 3.39 3.53 26.57
C SER A 56 3.46 2.69 25.28
N PHE A 57 2.83 3.15 24.21
CA PHE A 57 2.90 2.48 22.90
C PHE A 57 4.32 2.53 22.34
N VAL A 58 4.98 3.70 22.40
CA VAL A 58 6.39 3.86 21.94
C VAL A 58 7.34 2.98 22.77
N SER A 59 7.14 2.90 24.09
CA SER A 59 7.93 2.02 24.96
C SER A 59 7.75 0.53 24.60
N TRP A 60 6.52 0.10 24.36
CA TRP A 60 6.22 -1.25 23.91
C TRP A 60 6.85 -1.53 22.53
N LEU A 61 6.70 -0.61 21.60
CA LEU A 61 7.22 -0.74 20.22
C LEU A 61 8.73 -1.00 20.24
N GLY A 62 9.49 -0.25 21.05
CA GLY A 62 10.93 -0.41 21.19
C GLY A 62 11.39 -1.73 21.81
N GLN A 63 10.47 -2.53 22.37
CA GLN A 63 10.75 -3.84 22.96
C GLN A 63 10.14 -5.00 22.13
N SER A 64 9.27 -4.67 21.19
CA SER A 64 8.58 -5.64 20.33
C SER A 64 9.44 -6.05 19.13
N PRO A 65 9.12 -7.15 18.43
CA PRO A 65 9.79 -7.52 17.18
C PRO A 65 9.40 -6.63 15.99
N VAL A 66 8.52 -5.64 16.17
CA VAL A 66 8.13 -4.70 15.12
C VAL A 66 9.34 -3.84 14.75
N ASN A 67 9.70 -3.86 13.47
CA ASN A 67 10.84 -3.10 12.95
C ASN A 67 10.47 -2.13 11.80
N ARG A 68 9.19 -2.08 11.42
CA ARG A 68 8.64 -1.10 10.47
C ARG A 68 7.30 -0.58 10.97
N VAL A 69 7.09 0.73 10.88
CA VAL A 69 5.83 1.38 11.24
C VAL A 69 5.29 2.13 10.04
N SER A 70 3.99 1.95 9.72
CA SER A 70 3.27 2.77 8.72
C SER A 70 2.26 3.64 9.44
N MET A 71 2.44 4.95 9.40
CA MET A 71 1.58 5.89 10.12
C MET A 71 0.73 6.73 9.17
N GLY A 72 -0.58 6.64 9.34
CA GLY A 72 -1.57 7.36 8.54
C GLY A 72 -1.66 8.85 8.89
N VAL A 73 -0.81 9.68 8.32
CA VAL A 73 -0.85 11.15 8.44
C VAL A 73 -1.98 11.74 7.62
N GLN A 74 -2.15 11.28 6.40
CA GLN A 74 -3.13 11.65 5.38
C GLN A 74 -2.99 13.07 4.86
N SER A 75 -2.93 14.08 5.72
CA SER A 75 -2.71 15.50 5.42
C SER A 75 -2.11 16.22 6.62
N LEU A 76 -1.48 17.38 6.39
CA LEU A 76 -1.09 18.36 7.42
C LEU A 76 -1.97 19.63 7.37
N ASP A 77 -3.17 19.51 6.82
CA ASP A 77 -4.20 20.55 6.88
C ASP A 77 -5.38 20.08 7.74
N ALA A 78 -5.74 20.86 8.76
CA ALA A 78 -6.77 20.49 9.73
C ALA A 78 -8.18 20.38 9.11
N ALA A 79 -8.47 21.19 8.08
CA ALA A 79 -9.76 21.15 7.39
C ALA A 79 -9.88 19.89 6.54
N GLU A 80 -8.81 19.50 5.83
CA GLU A 80 -8.74 18.27 5.05
C GLU A 80 -8.91 17.02 5.94
N LEU A 81 -8.17 16.94 7.06
CA LEU A 81 -8.29 15.87 8.04
C LEU A 81 -9.72 15.72 8.56
N LYS A 82 -10.34 16.84 8.97
CA LYS A 82 -11.72 16.87 9.43
C LYS A 82 -12.69 16.42 8.33
N GLY A 83 -12.46 16.83 7.08
CA GLY A 83 -13.28 16.48 5.92
C GLY A 83 -13.36 14.97 5.70
N VAL A 84 -12.26 14.25 5.92
CA VAL A 84 -12.20 12.79 5.79
C VAL A 84 -12.40 12.03 7.11
N GLY A 85 -12.77 12.75 8.18
CA GLY A 85 -13.14 12.14 9.46
C GLY A 85 -11.98 11.67 10.32
N ARG A 86 -10.79 12.25 10.13
CA ARG A 86 -9.64 11.98 11.00
C ARG A 86 -9.79 12.72 12.34
N CYS A 87 -9.36 12.08 13.42
CA CYS A 87 -9.47 12.61 14.78
C CYS A 87 -8.24 13.38 15.23
N HIS A 88 -7.06 13.13 14.63
CA HIS A 88 -5.82 13.81 14.96
C HIS A 88 -5.69 15.18 14.29
N THR A 89 -4.80 16.02 14.83
CA THR A 89 -4.41 17.30 14.25
C THR A 89 -3.06 17.18 13.51
N PRO A 90 -2.71 18.13 12.63
CA PRO A 90 -1.39 18.17 11.98
C PRO A 90 -0.22 18.12 12.98
N GLU A 91 -0.33 18.90 14.09
CA GLU A 91 0.71 18.94 15.14
C GLU A 91 0.87 17.58 15.81
N ARG A 92 -0.26 16.90 16.07
CA ARG A 92 -0.24 15.55 16.66
C ARG A 92 0.43 14.54 15.73
N ALA A 93 0.17 14.60 14.41
CA ALA A 93 0.82 13.74 13.44
C ALA A 93 2.35 13.97 13.39
N ILE A 94 2.79 15.23 13.41
CA ILE A 94 4.20 15.59 13.45
C ILE A 94 4.88 15.09 14.73
N ASP A 95 4.24 15.28 15.88
CA ASP A 95 4.79 14.82 17.18
C ASP A 95 4.85 13.30 17.24
N ALA A 96 3.82 12.61 16.76
CA ALA A 96 3.81 11.16 16.67
C ALA A 96 4.95 10.62 15.79
N ALA A 97 5.15 11.21 14.59
CA ALA A 97 6.26 10.84 13.73
C ALA A 97 7.62 10.99 14.40
N ARG A 98 7.84 12.11 15.13
CA ARG A 98 9.07 12.36 15.88
C ARG A 98 9.27 11.37 17.04
N GLN A 99 8.19 10.95 17.70
CA GLN A 99 8.26 9.95 18.78
C GLN A 99 8.62 8.57 18.21
N LEU A 100 7.98 8.16 17.11
CA LEU A 100 8.25 6.88 16.45
C LEU A 100 9.68 6.82 15.89
N ALA A 101 10.17 7.89 15.30
CA ALA A 101 11.54 7.97 14.77
C ALA A 101 12.65 7.80 15.83
N ARG A 102 12.32 7.81 17.14
CA ARG A 102 13.27 7.51 18.22
C ARG A 102 13.47 6.01 18.44
N VAL A 103 12.53 5.19 17.98
CA VAL A 103 12.50 3.74 18.24
C VAL A 103 12.53 2.88 16.99
N THR A 104 12.34 3.47 15.82
CA THR A 104 12.49 2.76 14.53
C THR A 104 13.06 3.68 13.46
N ASP A 105 14.02 3.18 12.68
CA ASP A 105 14.55 3.86 11.51
C ASP A 105 13.69 3.61 10.25
N ASN A 106 12.79 2.61 10.30
CA ASN A 106 11.94 2.23 9.17
C ASN A 106 10.51 2.75 9.37
N LEU A 107 10.37 4.08 9.36
CA LEU A 107 9.10 4.77 9.47
C LEU A 107 8.55 5.12 8.09
N SER A 108 7.34 4.65 7.79
CA SER A 108 6.51 5.09 6.67
C SER A 108 5.51 6.13 7.14
N LEU A 109 5.37 7.21 6.39
CA LEU A 109 4.30 8.20 6.57
C LEU A 109 3.38 8.16 5.36
N ASP A 110 2.07 8.03 5.61
CA ASP A 110 1.10 7.85 4.55
C ASP A 110 0.31 9.13 4.34
N LEU A 111 0.24 9.60 3.09
CA LEU A 111 -0.48 10.78 2.65
C LEU A 111 -1.58 10.41 1.65
N ILE A 112 -2.62 11.25 1.58
CA ILE A 112 -3.67 11.16 0.56
C ILE A 112 -3.75 12.48 -0.17
N PHE A 113 -3.71 12.45 -1.50
CA PHE A 113 -3.97 13.61 -2.35
C PHE A 113 -5.32 13.48 -3.07
N GLY A 114 -5.84 14.59 -3.56
CA GLY A 114 -7.20 14.64 -4.12
C GLY A 114 -8.30 14.62 -3.05
N LEU A 115 -7.99 15.02 -1.82
CA LEU A 115 -8.97 15.16 -0.74
C LEU A 115 -10.04 16.22 -1.08
N PRO A 116 -11.29 16.10 -0.59
CA PRO A 116 -12.33 17.10 -0.80
C PRO A 116 -11.88 18.48 -0.32
N GLY A 117 -11.87 19.45 -1.24
CA GLY A 117 -11.46 20.82 -0.97
C GLY A 117 -9.94 21.06 -0.92
N GLN A 118 -9.13 20.03 -1.12
CA GLN A 118 -7.67 20.17 -1.21
C GLN A 118 -7.28 20.92 -2.48
N ASP A 119 -6.35 21.87 -2.36
CA ASP A 119 -5.73 22.51 -3.51
C ASP A 119 -4.23 22.13 -3.62
N LEU A 120 -3.58 22.51 -4.73
CA LEU A 120 -2.17 22.21 -4.98
C LEU A 120 -1.26 22.85 -3.91
N ALA A 121 -1.64 23.98 -3.35
CA ALA A 121 -0.82 24.68 -2.35
C ALA A 121 -0.87 23.97 -1.00
N SER A 122 -2.06 23.50 -0.56
CA SER A 122 -2.22 22.72 0.67
C SER A 122 -1.55 21.35 0.54
N TRP A 123 -1.69 20.68 -0.64
CA TRP A 123 -0.96 19.45 -0.93
C TRP A 123 0.55 19.63 -0.81
N ARG A 124 1.13 20.65 -1.45
CA ARG A 124 2.57 20.93 -1.35
C ARG A 124 3.01 21.21 0.08
N ARG A 125 2.21 21.93 0.88
CA ARG A 125 2.53 22.15 2.31
C ARG A 125 2.58 20.82 3.07
N SER A 126 1.60 19.95 2.89
CA SER A 126 1.55 18.64 3.54
C SER A 126 2.73 17.77 3.12
N LEU A 127 3.01 17.68 1.82
CA LEU A 127 4.11 16.92 1.27
C LEU A 127 5.48 17.39 1.80
N HIS A 128 5.76 18.69 1.73
CA HIS A 128 7.00 19.25 2.24
C HIS A 128 7.14 19.10 3.77
N GLY A 129 6.03 19.25 4.50
CA GLY A 129 6.01 19.04 5.95
C GLY A 129 6.36 17.62 6.35
N VAL A 130 5.85 16.63 5.61
CA VAL A 130 6.17 15.21 5.83
C VAL A 130 7.60 14.88 5.40
N LEU A 131 8.06 15.37 4.25
CA LEU A 131 9.43 15.16 3.79
C LEU A 131 10.48 15.80 4.73
N ALA A 132 10.15 16.91 5.38
CA ALA A 132 11.01 17.55 6.38
C ALA A 132 11.23 16.68 7.64
N LEU A 133 10.30 15.73 7.92
CA LEU A 133 10.49 14.74 8.98
C LEU A 133 11.45 13.63 8.58
N SER A 134 11.83 13.60 7.30
CA SER A 134 12.80 12.65 6.75
C SER A 134 12.46 11.16 6.98
N PRO A 135 11.22 10.71 6.73
CA PRO A 135 10.87 9.31 6.91
C PRO A 135 11.71 8.41 5.98
N ALA A 136 11.84 7.13 6.32
CA ALA A 136 12.50 6.15 5.46
C ALA A 136 11.65 5.79 4.24
N HIS A 137 10.33 5.94 4.36
CA HIS A 137 9.36 5.53 3.37
C HIS A 137 8.17 6.52 3.37
N LEU A 138 7.58 6.74 2.20
CA LEU A 138 6.38 7.53 2.01
C LEU A 138 5.38 6.73 1.16
N SER A 139 4.14 6.63 1.62
CA SER A 139 3.02 6.20 0.79
C SER A 139 2.17 7.41 0.45
N ALA A 140 1.78 7.55 -0.82
CA ALA A 140 0.91 8.64 -1.25
C ALA A 140 -0.17 8.09 -2.20
N TYR A 141 -1.42 8.18 -1.77
CA TYR A 141 -2.56 7.60 -2.47
C TYR A 141 -3.45 8.70 -3.04
N LEU A 142 -3.91 8.51 -4.27
CA LEU A 142 -5.05 9.30 -4.76
C LEU A 142 -6.32 8.83 -4.04
N LEU A 143 -7.12 9.76 -3.52
CA LEU A 143 -8.38 9.42 -2.87
C LEU A 143 -9.31 8.69 -3.84
N SER A 144 -9.79 7.52 -3.42
CA SER A 144 -10.81 6.73 -4.11
C SER A 144 -12.11 6.76 -3.31
N TYR A 145 -13.24 6.79 -4.03
CA TYR A 145 -14.57 6.83 -3.44
C TYR A 145 -15.24 5.46 -3.56
N GLU A 146 -14.92 4.56 -2.64
CA GLU A 146 -15.41 3.19 -2.65
C GLU A 146 -16.86 3.09 -2.21
N PRO A 147 -17.73 2.39 -2.97
CA PRO A 147 -19.13 2.16 -2.61
C PRO A 147 -19.28 1.62 -1.19
N GLY A 148 -20.27 2.16 -0.46
CA GLY A 148 -20.52 1.77 0.94
C GLY A 148 -19.72 2.53 1.98
N THR A 149 -18.72 3.36 1.58
CA THR A 149 -17.98 4.22 2.50
C THR A 149 -18.74 5.54 2.78
N ARG A 150 -18.39 6.19 3.90
CA ARG A 150 -18.94 7.50 4.24
C ARG A 150 -18.63 8.55 3.18
N LEU A 151 -17.43 8.59 2.66
CA LEU A 151 -17.02 9.56 1.63
C LEU A 151 -17.80 9.35 0.34
N TRP A 152 -17.96 8.09 -0.08
CA TRP A 152 -18.80 7.77 -1.23
C TRP A 152 -20.24 8.27 -1.03
N ALA A 153 -20.87 8.00 0.12
CA ALA A 153 -22.21 8.46 0.42
C ALA A 153 -22.32 10.01 0.45
N MET A 154 -21.29 10.70 0.93
CA MET A 154 -21.25 12.17 0.93
C MET A 154 -21.13 12.73 -0.48
N ARG A 155 -20.34 12.09 -1.37
CA ARG A 155 -20.23 12.46 -2.78
C ARG A 155 -21.56 12.27 -3.51
N GLU A 156 -22.19 11.10 -3.37
CA GLU A 156 -23.50 10.82 -3.99
C GLU A 156 -24.60 11.79 -3.51
N ALA A 157 -24.51 12.23 -2.26
CA ALA A 157 -25.43 13.24 -1.71
C ALA A 157 -25.07 14.69 -2.09
N GLY A 158 -24.03 14.91 -2.92
CA GLY A 158 -23.58 16.24 -3.34
C GLY A 158 -23.00 17.11 -2.20
N LYS A 159 -22.62 16.50 -1.07
CA LYS A 159 -22.04 17.20 0.09
C LYS A 159 -20.55 17.49 -0.07
N ILE A 160 -19.88 16.72 -0.89
CA ILE A 160 -18.49 16.91 -1.28
C ILE A 160 -18.35 16.73 -2.79
N THR A 161 -17.35 17.37 -3.36
CA THR A 161 -17.01 17.27 -4.77
C THR A 161 -15.65 16.57 -4.90
N GLU A 162 -15.56 15.63 -5.83
CA GLU A 162 -14.31 14.98 -6.20
C GLU A 162 -13.35 15.98 -6.83
N SER A 163 -12.07 15.83 -6.56
CA SER A 163 -11.04 16.68 -7.18
C SER A 163 -11.02 16.49 -8.70
N PRO A 164 -10.91 17.58 -9.49
CA PRO A 164 -10.74 17.47 -10.94
C PRO A 164 -9.52 16.60 -11.31
N GLU A 165 -9.62 15.81 -12.37
CA GLU A 165 -8.52 14.96 -12.85
C GLU A 165 -7.25 15.80 -13.14
N SER A 166 -7.40 16.99 -13.70
CA SER A 166 -6.28 17.91 -13.97
C SER A 166 -5.52 18.30 -12.69
N LEU A 167 -6.25 18.53 -11.58
CA LEU A 167 -5.64 18.84 -10.29
C LEU A 167 -4.92 17.61 -9.70
N ALA A 168 -5.50 16.42 -9.83
CA ALA A 168 -4.85 15.19 -9.41
C ALA A 168 -3.53 14.94 -10.16
N VAL A 169 -3.50 15.23 -11.47
CA VAL A 169 -2.27 15.18 -12.30
C VAL A 169 -1.21 16.17 -11.79
N GLU A 170 -1.60 17.42 -11.49
CA GLU A 170 -0.68 18.44 -10.95
C GLU A 170 -0.14 18.04 -9.56
N MET A 171 -1.00 17.47 -8.69
CA MET A 171 -0.61 16.99 -7.37
C MET A 171 0.37 15.81 -7.46
N TYR A 172 0.11 14.89 -8.38
CA TYR A 172 1.00 13.75 -8.64
C TYR A 172 2.35 14.21 -9.20
N GLY A 173 2.36 15.15 -10.13
CA GLY A 173 3.61 15.74 -10.64
C GLY A 173 4.45 16.38 -9.51
N ALA A 174 3.79 17.15 -8.62
CA ALA A 174 4.45 17.74 -7.46
C ALA A 174 5.00 16.68 -6.50
N LEU A 175 4.30 15.54 -6.33
CA LEU A 175 4.76 14.41 -5.51
C LEU A 175 6.03 13.79 -6.09
N CYS A 176 6.04 13.44 -7.38
CA CYS A 176 7.21 12.85 -8.04
C CYS A 176 8.42 13.78 -7.99
N GLU A 177 8.24 15.09 -8.27
CA GLU A 177 9.29 16.08 -8.21
C GLU A 177 9.89 16.21 -6.80
N ALA A 178 9.06 16.35 -5.77
CA ALA A 178 9.51 16.56 -4.40
C ALA A 178 10.19 15.32 -3.82
N THR A 179 9.68 14.12 -4.08
CA THR A 179 10.27 12.86 -3.61
C THR A 179 11.60 12.57 -4.29
N ALA A 180 11.70 12.79 -5.60
CA ALA A 180 12.96 12.67 -6.36
C ALA A 180 14.02 13.65 -5.83
N ALA A 181 13.66 14.93 -5.62
CA ALA A 181 14.54 15.94 -5.05
C ALA A 181 15.02 15.60 -3.63
N ALA A 182 14.19 14.88 -2.85
CA ALA A 182 14.52 14.40 -1.52
C ALA A 182 15.28 13.04 -1.51
N GLY A 183 15.60 12.46 -2.68
CA GLY A 183 16.39 11.24 -2.84
C GLY A 183 15.62 9.94 -2.58
N TYR A 184 14.31 9.94 -2.74
CA TYR A 184 13.49 8.74 -2.67
C TYR A 184 13.44 8.05 -4.03
N GLU A 185 13.41 6.72 -4.00
CA GLU A 185 13.11 5.87 -5.14
C GLU A 185 11.61 5.65 -5.22
N HIS A 186 10.99 6.00 -6.34
CA HIS A 186 9.61 5.65 -6.66
C HIS A 186 9.60 4.21 -7.17
N TYR A 187 9.28 3.23 -6.32
CA TYR A 187 9.50 1.83 -6.64
C TYR A 187 8.24 1.06 -7.06
N GLU A 188 7.05 1.59 -6.73
CA GLU A 188 5.75 1.12 -7.23
C GLU A 188 4.73 2.28 -7.16
N ILE A 189 3.55 2.08 -7.72
CA ILE A 189 2.58 3.13 -8.06
C ILE A 189 2.29 4.18 -6.98
N SER A 190 2.31 3.79 -5.69
CA SER A 190 1.94 4.67 -4.58
C SER A 190 3.04 4.84 -3.53
N ASN A 191 4.18 4.13 -3.68
CA ASN A 191 5.18 4.05 -2.63
C ASN A 191 6.56 4.53 -3.06
N TYR A 192 7.16 5.31 -2.16
CA TYR A 192 8.45 5.96 -2.31
C TYR A 192 9.33 5.58 -1.12
N ALA A 193 10.56 5.21 -1.34
CA ALA A 193 11.46 4.79 -0.26
C ALA A 193 12.86 5.35 -0.45
N ARG A 194 13.55 5.62 0.64
CA ARG A 194 15.01 5.80 0.60
C ARG A 194 15.66 4.49 0.18
N PRO A 195 16.85 4.51 -0.45
CA PRO A 195 17.58 3.30 -0.80
C PRO A 195 17.69 2.34 0.39
N GLY A 196 17.25 1.08 0.18
CA GLY A 196 17.25 0.04 1.21
C GLY A 196 16.00 -0.04 2.10
N PHE A 197 15.03 0.88 1.97
CA PHE A 197 13.83 0.95 2.81
C PHE A 197 12.52 0.65 2.07
N ARG A 198 12.58 0.04 0.88
CA ARG A 198 11.35 -0.46 0.22
C ARG A 198 10.65 -1.45 1.13
N SER A 199 9.32 -1.35 1.27
CA SER A 199 8.54 -2.32 2.04
C SER A 199 8.67 -3.71 1.40
N ARG A 200 9.20 -4.66 2.15
CA ARG A 200 9.34 -6.06 1.69
C ARG A 200 7.97 -6.71 1.58
N HIS A 201 7.09 -6.43 2.55
CA HIS A 201 5.75 -6.99 2.55
C HIS A 201 4.94 -6.49 1.35
N ASN A 202 4.91 -5.16 1.09
CA ASN A 202 4.19 -4.62 -0.07
C ASN A 202 4.80 -5.13 -1.39
N SER A 203 6.12 -5.22 -1.47
CA SER A 203 6.82 -5.76 -2.65
C SER A 203 6.43 -7.20 -2.95
N SER A 204 6.12 -8.00 -1.93
CA SER A 204 5.71 -9.40 -2.12
C SER A 204 4.38 -9.54 -2.89
N TYR A 205 3.47 -8.58 -2.79
CA TYR A 205 2.23 -8.57 -3.58
C TYR A 205 2.52 -8.36 -5.08
N TRP A 206 3.45 -7.46 -5.38
CA TRP A 206 3.85 -7.14 -6.75
C TRP A 206 4.67 -8.26 -7.42
N ASP A 207 5.39 -9.04 -6.61
CA ASP A 207 6.18 -10.18 -7.07
C ASP A 207 5.39 -11.50 -7.07
N LEU A 208 4.09 -11.48 -6.74
CA LEU A 208 3.25 -12.67 -6.56
C LEU A 208 3.86 -13.70 -5.59
N THR A 209 4.59 -13.22 -4.59
CA THR A 209 5.13 -14.06 -3.51
C THR A 209 3.97 -14.59 -2.66
N PRO A 210 3.95 -15.87 -2.28
CA PRO A 210 2.89 -16.42 -1.45
C PRO A 210 2.75 -15.70 -0.11
N TYR A 211 1.50 -15.42 0.27
CA TYR A 211 1.16 -14.82 1.55
C TYR A 211 -0.13 -15.40 2.11
N LEU A 212 -0.24 -15.45 3.43
CA LEU A 212 -1.40 -15.93 4.18
C LEU A 212 -2.05 -14.77 4.93
N GLY A 213 -3.30 -14.47 4.58
CA GLY A 213 -4.13 -13.49 5.28
C GLY A 213 -4.90 -14.12 6.44
N LEU A 214 -4.80 -13.50 7.62
CA LEU A 214 -5.48 -13.89 8.83
C LEU A 214 -6.45 -12.79 9.25
N GLY A 215 -7.67 -13.16 9.60
CA GLY A 215 -8.72 -12.20 9.99
C GLY A 215 -9.81 -12.04 8.95
N PRO A 216 -10.98 -11.44 9.32
CA PRO A 216 -12.05 -11.13 8.38
C PRO A 216 -11.58 -10.12 7.34
N GLY A 217 -11.99 -10.29 6.10
CA GLY A 217 -11.58 -9.47 4.96
C GLY A 217 -10.14 -9.70 4.46
N ALA A 218 -9.36 -10.56 5.12
CA ALA A 218 -7.97 -10.80 4.71
C ALA A 218 -7.89 -11.69 3.48
N HIS A 219 -7.04 -11.32 2.54
CA HIS A 219 -6.74 -12.08 1.33
C HIS A 219 -5.49 -12.94 1.51
N SER A 220 -5.42 -14.02 0.75
CA SER A 220 -4.26 -14.92 0.69
C SER A 220 -3.92 -15.24 -0.76
N TYR A 221 -2.63 -15.46 -1.02
CA TYR A 221 -2.15 -16.03 -2.28
C TYR A 221 -1.19 -17.17 -1.95
N MET A 222 -1.64 -18.39 -2.16
CA MET A 222 -0.92 -19.61 -1.77
C MET A 222 -0.96 -20.64 -2.89
N SER A 223 0.18 -21.21 -3.24
CA SER A 223 0.28 -22.24 -4.29
C SER A 223 -0.33 -21.79 -5.63
N GLY A 224 -0.18 -20.51 -6.00
CA GLY A 224 -0.72 -19.94 -7.24
C GLY A 224 -2.24 -19.76 -7.24
N ARG A 225 -2.88 -19.73 -6.08
CA ARG A 225 -4.33 -19.55 -5.93
C ARG A 225 -4.64 -18.41 -4.98
N ARG A 226 -5.61 -17.58 -5.34
CA ARG A 226 -6.16 -16.53 -4.46
C ARG A 226 -7.26 -17.11 -3.58
N SER A 227 -7.36 -16.57 -2.39
CA SER A 227 -8.51 -16.77 -1.51
C SER A 227 -8.70 -15.56 -0.62
N TYR A 228 -9.90 -15.37 -0.10
CA TYR A 228 -10.18 -14.31 0.85
C TYR A 228 -11.14 -14.79 1.94
N ASN A 229 -11.02 -14.19 3.12
CA ASN A 229 -11.99 -14.37 4.18
C ASN A 229 -13.08 -13.30 4.02
N PRO A 230 -14.38 -13.66 3.98
CA PRO A 230 -15.45 -12.65 3.97
C PRO A 230 -15.33 -11.65 5.13
N SER A 231 -15.77 -10.41 4.90
CA SER A 231 -15.79 -9.34 5.93
C SER A 231 -16.92 -9.55 6.96
N ASP A 232 -17.17 -10.80 7.37
CA ASP A 232 -18.15 -11.18 8.37
C ASP A 232 -17.44 -11.60 9.67
N LEU A 233 -17.21 -10.65 10.57
CA LEU A 233 -16.55 -10.91 11.85
C LEU A 233 -17.29 -11.96 12.70
N PRO A 234 -18.62 -11.94 12.88
CA PRO A 234 -19.31 -13.00 13.61
C PRO A 234 -19.14 -14.39 12.98
N GLY A 235 -19.20 -14.50 11.65
CA GLY A 235 -18.96 -15.76 10.93
C GLY A 235 -17.54 -16.25 11.10
N TYR A 236 -16.55 -15.37 10.96
CA TYR A 236 -15.14 -15.70 11.17
C TYR A 236 -14.87 -16.24 12.58
N LEU A 237 -15.43 -15.60 13.60
CA LEU A 237 -15.29 -16.04 15.00
C LEU A 237 -15.96 -17.39 15.26
N ARG A 238 -17.15 -17.64 14.72
CA ARG A 238 -17.82 -18.96 14.81
C ARG A 238 -17.02 -20.06 14.16
N ALA A 239 -16.44 -19.80 12.99
CA ALA A 239 -15.61 -20.76 12.26
C ALA A 239 -14.23 -20.96 12.90
N GLY A 240 -13.82 -20.08 13.82
CA GLY A 240 -12.48 -20.09 14.40
C GLY A 240 -11.38 -19.89 13.36
N GLY A 241 -11.70 -19.21 12.25
CA GLY A 241 -10.80 -18.95 11.13
C GLY A 241 -10.55 -20.14 10.20
N ARG A 242 -11.09 -21.35 10.49
CA ARG A 242 -10.93 -22.54 9.62
C ARG A 242 -12.06 -22.64 8.62
N GLY A 243 -11.72 -22.95 7.34
CA GLY A 243 -12.72 -23.21 6.32
C GLY A 243 -13.66 -22.04 6.03
N PHE A 244 -13.27 -20.84 6.45
CA PHE A 244 -14.05 -19.63 6.25
C PHE A 244 -13.69 -18.90 4.95
N GLY A 245 -12.49 -19.15 4.43
CA GLY A 245 -12.00 -18.54 3.20
C GLY A 245 -12.71 -19.05 1.95
N ILE A 246 -12.94 -18.16 1.02
CA ILE A 246 -13.44 -18.45 -0.32
C ILE A 246 -12.24 -18.53 -1.25
N ILE A 247 -12.11 -19.63 -1.99
CA ILE A 247 -11.06 -19.83 -2.99
C ILE A 247 -11.57 -19.27 -4.31
N GLU A 248 -10.75 -18.47 -4.98
CA GLU A 248 -10.98 -17.98 -6.32
C GLU A 248 -10.33 -18.94 -7.31
N ASP A 249 -11.13 -19.55 -8.20
CA ASP A 249 -10.62 -20.40 -9.28
C ASP A 249 -10.21 -19.51 -10.46
N GLU A 250 -8.94 -19.17 -10.51
CA GLU A 250 -8.37 -18.34 -11.57
C GLU A 250 -8.10 -19.15 -12.84
N THR A 251 -8.50 -18.59 -13.96
CA THR A 251 -8.15 -19.08 -15.31
C THR A 251 -6.69 -18.72 -15.67
N ASP A 252 -6.18 -19.28 -16.75
CA ASP A 252 -4.86 -18.90 -17.28
C ASP A 252 -4.82 -17.44 -17.76
N ALA A 253 -5.97 -16.88 -18.20
CA ALA A 253 -6.10 -15.49 -18.57
C ALA A 253 -5.98 -14.57 -17.34
N GLU A 254 -6.70 -14.89 -16.27
CA GLU A 254 -6.66 -14.11 -15.02
C GLU A 254 -5.27 -14.13 -14.37
N ARG A 255 -4.59 -15.27 -14.34
CA ARG A 255 -3.20 -15.37 -13.87
C ARG A 255 -2.23 -14.51 -14.70
N PHE A 256 -2.43 -14.48 -16.02
CA PHE A 256 -1.64 -13.60 -16.88
C PHE A 256 -1.96 -12.13 -16.62
N ASN A 257 -3.24 -11.79 -16.45
CA ASN A 257 -3.66 -10.42 -16.14
C ASN A 257 -3.05 -9.95 -14.81
N ASP A 258 -3.04 -10.81 -13.79
CA ASP A 258 -2.38 -10.54 -12.51
C ASP A 258 -0.89 -10.26 -12.67
N LEU A 259 -0.19 -11.10 -13.44
CA LEU A 259 1.24 -10.89 -13.74
C LEU A 259 1.47 -9.53 -14.41
N VAL A 260 0.67 -9.17 -15.39
CA VAL A 260 0.78 -7.90 -16.13
C VAL A 260 0.51 -6.72 -15.20
N VAL A 261 -0.62 -6.75 -14.49
CA VAL A 261 -1.08 -5.67 -13.61
C VAL A 261 -0.08 -5.41 -12.49
N THR A 262 0.44 -6.46 -11.88
CA THR A 262 1.41 -6.33 -10.78
C THR A 262 2.77 -5.87 -11.30
N ALA A 263 3.31 -6.49 -12.35
CA ALA A 263 4.65 -6.18 -12.83
C ALA A 263 4.76 -4.76 -13.41
N LEU A 264 3.79 -4.33 -14.24
CA LEU A 264 3.84 -3.03 -14.91
C LEU A 264 3.64 -1.83 -13.97
N ARG A 265 3.07 -2.04 -12.78
CA ARG A 265 2.93 -1.00 -11.74
C ARG A 265 4.14 -0.84 -10.83
N THR A 266 5.26 -1.48 -11.18
CA THR A 266 6.51 -1.40 -10.40
C THR A 266 7.68 -0.90 -11.24
N SER A 267 8.67 -0.32 -10.58
CA SER A 267 9.94 0.06 -11.21
C SER A 267 10.72 -1.12 -11.78
N ARG A 268 10.45 -2.35 -11.31
CA ARG A 268 11.05 -3.60 -11.82
C ARG A 268 10.55 -3.96 -13.21
N GLY A 269 9.26 -3.76 -13.49
CA GLY A 269 8.64 -4.03 -14.77
C GLY A 269 8.44 -5.52 -15.11
N LEU A 270 7.77 -5.76 -16.24
CA LEU A 270 7.39 -7.07 -16.79
C LEU A 270 8.51 -7.65 -17.66
N SER A 271 8.87 -8.92 -17.43
CA SER A 271 9.71 -9.67 -18.36
C SER A 271 8.86 -10.31 -19.45
N PHE A 272 9.19 -10.07 -20.71
CA PHE A 272 8.49 -10.75 -21.81
C PHE A 272 8.69 -12.27 -21.80
N ALA A 273 9.73 -12.77 -21.14
CA ALA A 273 9.92 -14.21 -20.96
C ALA A 273 8.80 -14.84 -20.09
N ASP A 274 8.27 -14.07 -19.13
CA ASP A 274 7.22 -14.52 -18.21
C ASP A 274 5.83 -14.55 -18.88
N CYS A 275 5.68 -13.90 -20.07
CA CYS A 275 4.41 -13.85 -20.81
C CYS A 275 4.05 -15.13 -21.55
N GLY A 276 4.95 -16.11 -21.65
CA GLY A 276 4.67 -17.39 -22.31
C GLY A 276 4.18 -17.21 -23.76
N GLN A 277 3.05 -17.85 -24.09
CA GLN A 277 2.45 -17.77 -25.42
C GLN A 277 1.94 -16.36 -25.79
N ARG A 278 1.69 -15.49 -24.82
CA ARG A 278 1.19 -14.12 -25.01
C ARG A 278 2.31 -13.11 -25.30
N ARG A 279 3.57 -13.55 -25.31
CA ARG A 279 4.75 -12.70 -25.53
C ARG A 279 4.64 -11.84 -26.79
N ALA A 280 4.31 -12.44 -27.93
CA ALA A 280 4.24 -11.70 -29.21
C ALA A 280 3.15 -10.62 -29.21
N ALA A 281 2.01 -10.89 -28.57
CA ALA A 281 0.94 -9.90 -28.40
C ALA A 281 1.39 -8.75 -27.50
N GLY A 282 1.99 -9.06 -26.34
CA GLY A 282 2.52 -8.05 -25.42
C GLY A 282 3.60 -7.18 -26.04
N GLU A 283 4.56 -7.76 -26.78
CA GLU A 283 5.59 -7.00 -27.52
C GLU A 283 4.97 -6.09 -28.60
N LYS A 284 3.91 -6.55 -29.27
CA LYS A 284 3.19 -5.73 -30.27
C LYS A 284 2.50 -4.54 -29.60
N THR A 285 1.79 -4.76 -28.49
CA THR A 285 1.13 -3.70 -27.71
C THR A 285 2.16 -2.71 -27.16
N ALA A 286 3.27 -3.20 -26.60
CA ALA A 286 4.33 -2.37 -26.05
C ALA A 286 4.93 -1.37 -27.04
N ARG A 287 5.06 -1.73 -28.33
CA ARG A 287 5.70 -0.87 -29.33
C ARG A 287 5.06 0.51 -29.43
N ARG A 288 3.73 0.61 -29.32
CA ARG A 288 3.01 1.88 -29.36
C ARG A 288 3.41 2.75 -28.16
N TYR A 289 3.37 2.19 -26.97
CA TYR A 289 3.66 2.90 -25.74
C TYR A 289 5.16 3.22 -25.55
N LEU A 290 6.04 2.42 -26.12
CA LEU A 290 7.47 2.73 -26.22
C LEU A 290 7.74 3.89 -27.17
N ALA A 291 6.98 3.99 -28.28
CA ALA A 291 7.16 5.03 -29.27
C ALA A 291 6.69 6.41 -28.77
N ASP A 292 5.65 6.46 -27.94
CA ASP A 292 5.13 7.70 -27.35
C ASP A 292 5.72 8.03 -25.96
N GLY A 293 6.60 7.17 -25.44
CA GLY A 293 7.29 7.35 -24.14
C GLY A 293 6.44 7.06 -22.91
N ALA A 294 5.21 6.53 -23.07
CA ALA A 294 4.38 6.13 -21.95
C ALA A 294 4.90 4.86 -21.25
N MET A 295 5.72 4.07 -21.95
CA MET A 295 6.47 2.94 -21.40
C MET A 295 7.94 3.02 -21.79
N GLU A 296 8.77 2.30 -21.05
CA GLU A 296 10.21 2.22 -21.29
C GLU A 296 10.74 0.81 -20.98
N LEU A 297 11.94 0.51 -21.48
CA LEU A 297 12.67 -0.70 -21.11
C LEU A 297 13.68 -0.37 -20.02
N THR A 298 13.73 -1.19 -18.97
CA THR A 298 14.79 -1.11 -17.95
C THR A 298 16.15 -1.56 -18.54
N ALA A 299 17.24 -1.33 -17.81
CA ALA A 299 18.56 -1.78 -18.21
C ALA A 299 18.64 -3.31 -18.43
N GLU A 300 17.80 -4.07 -17.71
CA GLU A 300 17.66 -5.52 -17.82
C GLU A 300 16.72 -5.95 -18.96
N GLY A 301 16.20 -5.00 -19.75
CA GLY A 301 15.27 -5.26 -20.86
C GLY A 301 13.85 -5.64 -20.42
N ARG A 302 13.44 -5.27 -19.21
CA ARG A 302 12.06 -5.44 -18.72
C ARG A 302 11.21 -4.26 -19.11
N LEU A 303 9.95 -4.49 -19.49
CA LEU A 303 9.00 -3.45 -19.85
C LEU A 303 8.37 -2.85 -18.59
N ARG A 304 8.36 -1.53 -18.45
CA ARG A 304 7.64 -0.83 -17.39
C ARG A 304 6.90 0.39 -17.92
N ILE A 305 5.86 0.79 -17.21
CA ILE A 305 5.22 2.08 -17.45
C ILE A 305 6.17 3.16 -16.96
N SER A 306 6.36 4.24 -17.75
CA SER A 306 7.20 5.37 -17.35
C SER A 306 6.59 6.07 -16.13
N GLU A 307 7.41 6.62 -15.26
CA GLU A 307 6.95 7.25 -14.00
C GLU A 307 5.92 8.35 -14.26
N SER A 308 6.08 9.14 -15.30
CA SER A 308 5.13 10.18 -15.72
C SER A 308 3.76 9.65 -16.14
N SER A 309 3.66 8.36 -16.46
CA SER A 309 2.44 7.69 -16.93
C SER A 309 1.79 6.79 -15.86
N TRP A 310 2.38 6.63 -14.68
CA TRP A 310 1.84 5.74 -13.64
C TRP A 310 0.45 6.18 -13.15
N LEU A 311 0.17 7.47 -13.05
CA LEU A 311 -1.16 7.96 -12.64
C LEU A 311 -2.29 7.48 -13.60
N VAL A 312 -1.97 7.25 -14.85
CA VAL A 312 -2.91 6.78 -15.90
C VAL A 312 -2.64 5.32 -16.29
N SER A 313 -1.93 4.57 -15.46
CA SER A 313 -1.52 3.18 -15.72
C SER A 313 -2.68 2.28 -16.12
N ASP A 314 -3.87 2.47 -15.55
CA ASP A 314 -5.04 1.63 -15.83
C ASP A 314 -5.44 1.66 -17.30
N ARG A 315 -5.33 2.81 -17.96
CA ARG A 315 -5.58 2.93 -19.41
C ARG A 315 -4.59 2.13 -20.25
N ILE A 316 -3.34 2.04 -19.78
CA ILE A 316 -2.29 1.28 -20.47
C ILE A 316 -2.50 -0.21 -20.22
N LEU A 317 -2.79 -0.59 -18.99
CA LEU A 317 -2.95 -1.98 -18.56
C LEU A 317 -4.09 -2.69 -19.30
N VAL A 318 -5.22 -2.02 -19.56
CA VAL A 318 -6.36 -2.56 -20.32
C VAL A 318 -5.96 -3.13 -21.69
N ASP A 319 -4.95 -2.56 -22.35
CA ASP A 319 -4.47 -3.03 -23.65
C ASP A 319 -3.56 -4.28 -23.56
N PHE A 320 -3.10 -4.64 -22.37
CA PHE A 320 -2.22 -5.79 -22.13
C PHE A 320 -2.94 -7.01 -21.54
N ILE A 321 -4.11 -6.82 -20.95
CA ILE A 321 -4.86 -7.90 -20.32
C ILE A 321 -5.73 -8.65 -21.33
N ASP A 322 -5.96 -9.93 -21.06
CA ASP A 322 -6.92 -10.76 -21.79
C ASP A 322 -8.33 -10.47 -21.25
N ALA A 323 -9.31 -10.30 -22.16
CA ALA A 323 -10.73 -10.09 -21.84
C ALA A 323 -11.44 -11.40 -21.51
#